data_4c5ea2156dc1fc35dcce58d0aa523de5
#
_entry.id   4c5ea2156dc1fc35dcce58d0aa523de5
#
_cell.length_a   1.000
_cell.length_b   1.000
_cell.length_c   1.000
_cell.angle_alpha   90.00
_cell.angle_beta   90.00
_cell.angle_gamma   90.00
#
_symmetry.space_group_name_H-M   'P 1'
#
loop_
_entity.id
_entity.type
_entity.pdbx_description
1 polymer ?
#
loop_
_entity_poly.entity_id
_entity_poly.type
_entity_poly.pdbx_seq_one_letter_code
_entity_poly.pdbx_strand_id
1 'polypeptide(L)'
;MIRSEILSKFREENPEITDRVLTDAAAYSWLEEGNREICAITRCIVDQDGTTITTAEDDDHYDLSDKISKFADIDTYPGGGVTYNDKRIEEKTIAQLDHESSSWRSRSSGTPKGYYRRGKWIYLDRSIDSNEYDLKVYAVLIPDDFNDDVMPFNELEYLETYHYALIYYLQKRAKMKIGKTGEEAKALQEYGSYLKWMKKELGGGKYTEINYTKHNGYK
;
A
#
# COMPACT_ATOMS: atom_id res chain seq x y z
N MET A 1 -4.31 11.60 -14.37
CA MET A 1 -5.68 12.25 -14.34
C MET A 1 -5.96 12.69 -12.92
N ILE A 2 -6.34 13.95 -12.72
CA ILE A 2 -6.87 14.45 -11.45
C ILE A 2 -8.33 14.00 -11.24
N ARG A 3 -8.87 14.24 -10.05
CA ARG A 3 -10.21 13.77 -9.66
C ARG A 3 -11.33 14.23 -10.58
N SER A 4 -11.31 15.48 -11.01
CA SER A 4 -12.30 16.06 -11.95
C SER A 4 -12.20 15.46 -13.36
N GLU A 5 -10.98 15.15 -13.83
CA GLU A 5 -10.79 14.50 -15.13
C GLU A 5 -11.31 13.05 -15.11
N ILE A 6 -11.08 12.31 -14.04
CA ILE A 6 -11.61 10.96 -13.86
C ILE A 6 -13.14 10.98 -13.87
N LEU A 7 -13.74 11.93 -13.15
CA LEU A 7 -15.20 12.09 -13.12
C LEU A 7 -15.74 12.47 -14.50
N SER A 8 -15.10 13.40 -15.22
CA SER A 8 -15.51 13.79 -16.56
C SER A 8 -15.51 12.59 -17.49
N LYS A 9 -14.44 11.81 -17.50
CA LYS A 9 -14.32 10.60 -18.30
C LYS A 9 -15.35 9.53 -17.94
N PHE A 10 -15.59 9.34 -16.65
CA PHE A 10 -16.67 8.46 -16.19
C PHE A 10 -18.05 8.90 -16.73
N ARG A 11 -18.34 10.21 -16.71
CA ARG A 11 -19.60 10.78 -17.24
C ARG A 11 -19.74 10.58 -18.75
N GLU A 12 -18.66 10.78 -19.52
CA GLU A 12 -18.62 10.53 -20.96
C GLU A 12 -18.96 9.07 -21.31
N GLU A 13 -18.41 8.13 -20.56
CA GLU A 13 -18.62 6.69 -20.76
C GLU A 13 -19.97 6.18 -20.22
N ASN A 14 -20.62 6.93 -19.34
CA ASN A 14 -21.86 6.54 -18.68
C ASN A 14 -22.88 7.67 -18.67
N PRO A 15 -23.36 8.13 -19.84
CA PRO A 15 -24.24 9.30 -19.96
C PRO A 15 -25.61 9.14 -19.25
N GLU A 16 -26.02 7.91 -18.97
CA GLU A 16 -27.22 7.62 -18.20
C GLU A 16 -27.05 7.85 -16.68
N ILE A 17 -25.83 7.95 -16.19
CA ILE A 17 -25.53 8.28 -14.80
C ILE A 17 -25.47 9.79 -14.65
N THR A 18 -26.63 10.41 -14.54
CA THR A 18 -26.76 11.85 -14.36
C THR A 18 -26.52 12.28 -12.92
N ASP A 19 -26.45 13.59 -12.67
CA ASP A 19 -26.29 14.17 -11.31
C ASP A 19 -27.45 13.82 -10.36
N ARG A 20 -28.62 13.47 -10.92
CA ARG A 20 -29.75 12.96 -10.11
C ARG A 20 -29.45 11.58 -9.53
N VAL A 21 -28.67 10.78 -10.22
CA VAL A 21 -28.26 9.44 -9.77
C VAL A 21 -27.04 9.52 -8.87
N LEU A 22 -26.03 10.27 -9.30
CA LEU A 22 -24.75 10.41 -8.60
C LEU A 22 -24.28 11.87 -8.71
N THR A 23 -24.39 12.61 -7.61
CA THR A 23 -23.85 13.99 -7.54
C THR A 23 -22.33 13.96 -7.58
N ASP A 24 -21.69 15.03 -8.02
CA ASP A 24 -20.23 15.13 -8.07
C ASP A 24 -19.61 14.97 -6.68
N ALA A 25 -20.21 15.55 -5.65
CA ALA A 25 -19.73 15.37 -4.27
C ALA A 25 -19.73 13.91 -3.83
N ALA A 26 -20.76 13.13 -4.17
CA ALA A 26 -20.81 11.70 -3.88
C ALA A 26 -19.81 10.91 -4.75
N ALA A 27 -19.64 11.29 -6.01
CA ALA A 27 -18.65 10.68 -6.89
C ALA A 27 -17.22 10.90 -6.38
N TYR A 28 -16.91 12.11 -5.92
CA TYR A 28 -15.60 12.44 -5.32
C TYR A 28 -15.33 11.64 -4.04
N SER A 29 -16.34 11.51 -3.17
CA SER A 29 -16.20 10.65 -1.98
C SER A 29 -15.94 9.19 -2.36
N TRP A 30 -16.58 8.67 -3.40
CA TRP A 30 -16.34 7.32 -3.88
C TRP A 30 -14.97 7.16 -4.54
N LEU A 31 -14.48 8.18 -5.25
CA LEU A 31 -13.13 8.16 -5.82
C LEU A 31 -12.06 8.10 -4.74
N GLU A 32 -12.22 8.87 -3.68
CA GLU A 32 -11.30 8.83 -2.54
C GLU A 32 -11.31 7.46 -1.85
N GLU A 33 -12.51 6.92 -1.62
CA GLU A 33 -12.67 5.56 -1.07
C GLU A 33 -12.03 4.51 -1.97
N GLY A 34 -12.24 4.61 -3.31
CA GLY A 34 -11.63 3.74 -4.30
C GLY A 34 -10.11 3.83 -4.32
N ASN A 35 -9.55 5.04 -4.23
CA ASN A 35 -8.11 5.24 -4.15
C ASN A 35 -7.51 4.51 -2.93
N ARG A 36 -8.12 4.66 -1.77
CA ARG A 36 -7.71 3.96 -0.54
C ARG A 36 -7.87 2.45 -0.65
N GLU A 37 -8.99 1.96 -1.22
CA GLU A 37 -9.24 0.53 -1.45
C GLU A 37 -8.18 -0.09 -2.37
N ILE A 38 -7.90 0.56 -3.51
CA ILE A 38 -6.91 0.10 -4.48
C ILE A 38 -5.52 0.04 -3.82
N CYS A 39 -5.10 1.10 -3.13
CA CYS A 39 -3.80 1.14 -2.46
C CYS A 39 -3.68 0.06 -1.38
N ALA A 40 -4.73 -0.15 -0.58
CA ALA A 40 -4.74 -1.19 0.45
C ALA A 40 -4.64 -2.61 -0.15
N ILE A 41 -5.35 -2.86 -1.26
CA ILE A 41 -5.35 -4.16 -1.92
C ILE A 41 -4.03 -4.42 -2.66
N THR A 42 -3.53 -3.42 -3.38
CA THR A 42 -2.35 -3.58 -4.25
C THR A 42 -1.04 -3.30 -3.55
N ARG A 43 -1.07 -2.60 -2.41
CA ARG A 43 0.11 -2.14 -1.66
C ARG A 43 1.06 -1.31 -2.52
N CYS A 44 0.50 -0.47 -3.41
CA CYS A 44 1.26 0.21 -4.45
C CYS A 44 2.08 1.41 -3.97
N ILE A 45 1.79 1.95 -2.79
CA ILE A 45 2.52 3.07 -2.22
C ILE A 45 3.48 2.51 -1.17
N VAL A 46 4.77 2.57 -1.45
CA VAL A 46 5.82 2.08 -0.57
C VAL A 46 6.85 3.18 -0.29
N ASP A 47 7.38 3.17 0.92
CA ASP A 47 8.56 3.94 1.28
C ASP A 47 9.79 3.25 0.70
N GLN A 48 10.23 3.72 -0.50
CA GLN A 48 11.33 3.08 -1.23
C GLN A 48 12.68 3.25 -0.56
N ASP A 49 12.87 4.35 0.14
CA ASP A 49 14.11 4.64 0.86
C ASP A 49 14.17 3.96 2.22
N GLY A 50 13.01 3.58 2.75
CA GLY A 50 12.83 3.06 4.09
C GLY A 50 13.01 4.12 5.17
N THR A 51 12.12 4.15 6.14
CA THR A 51 12.21 5.06 7.27
C THR A 51 13.23 4.55 8.29
N THR A 52 14.18 5.39 8.62
CA THR A 52 15.16 5.12 9.66
C THR A 52 14.59 5.43 11.04
N ILE A 53 14.63 4.46 11.94
CA ILE A 53 14.22 4.58 13.34
C ILE A 53 15.47 4.52 14.19
N THR A 54 15.80 5.64 14.84
CA THR A 54 16.92 5.68 15.79
C THR A 54 16.64 4.75 16.95
N THR A 55 17.54 3.85 17.19
CA THR A 55 17.44 2.87 18.26
C THR A 55 18.04 3.40 19.56
N ALA A 56 17.58 2.89 20.69
CA ALA A 56 18.21 3.16 21.99
C ALA A 56 18.62 1.83 22.65
N GLU A 57 19.65 1.91 23.47
CA GLU A 57 20.11 0.77 24.27
C GLU A 57 18.95 0.25 25.14
N ASP A 58 18.83 -1.05 25.24
CA ASP A 58 17.78 -1.78 25.94
C ASP A 58 16.36 -1.71 25.31
N ASP A 59 16.15 -0.97 24.23
CA ASP A 59 14.89 -1.01 23.50
C ASP A 59 14.72 -2.35 22.77
N ASP A 60 13.53 -2.92 22.90
CA ASP A 60 13.16 -4.17 22.24
C ASP A 60 11.88 -4.05 21.37
N HIS A 61 11.23 -2.87 21.36
CA HIS A 61 10.00 -2.66 20.59
C HIS A 61 9.80 -1.22 20.14
N TYR A 62 9.10 -1.05 19.02
CA TYR A 62 8.84 0.26 18.40
C TYR A 62 7.40 0.32 17.84
N ASP A 63 6.71 1.44 18.09
CA ASP A 63 5.44 1.76 17.43
C ASP A 63 5.72 2.38 16.06
N LEU A 64 5.43 1.66 15.01
CA LEU A 64 5.66 2.10 13.63
C LEU A 64 4.72 3.25 13.24
N SER A 65 3.53 3.37 13.84
CA SER A 65 2.62 4.46 13.51
C SER A 65 3.07 5.82 14.06
N ASP A 66 3.88 5.83 15.10
CA ASP A 66 4.50 7.04 15.64
C ASP A 66 5.76 7.45 14.88
N LYS A 67 6.44 6.48 14.27
CA LYS A 67 7.72 6.68 13.60
C LYS A 67 7.57 6.91 12.10
N ILE A 68 6.55 6.33 11.49
CA ILE A 68 6.31 6.36 10.04
C ILE A 68 4.97 7.03 9.77
N SER A 69 5.01 8.21 9.12
CA SER A 69 3.78 8.89 8.71
C SER A 69 2.95 8.01 7.77
N LYS A 70 1.63 7.93 8.02
CA LYS A 70 0.70 7.15 7.20
C LYS A 70 1.06 5.65 7.09
N PHE A 71 1.69 5.09 8.11
CA PHE A 71 2.01 3.67 8.15
C PHE A 71 0.76 2.79 7.97
N ALA A 72 0.77 1.91 6.99
CA ALA A 72 -0.25 0.89 6.76
C ALA A 72 0.26 -0.51 7.12
N ASP A 73 1.44 -0.89 6.62
CA ASP A 73 2.02 -2.21 6.81
C ASP A 73 3.53 -2.19 6.54
N ILE A 74 4.26 -3.26 6.87
CA ILE A 74 5.64 -3.45 6.45
C ILE A 74 5.64 -4.02 5.04
N ASP A 75 6.49 -3.46 4.16
CA ASP A 75 6.68 -4.01 2.83
C ASP A 75 7.45 -5.35 2.92
N THR A 76 6.83 -6.43 2.49
CA THR A 76 7.39 -7.78 2.57
C THR A 76 8.02 -8.25 1.25
N TYR A 77 7.99 -7.42 0.20
CA TYR A 77 8.58 -7.77 -1.09
C TYR A 77 10.12 -7.84 -1.05
N PRO A 78 10.75 -8.51 -2.03
CA PRO A 78 12.21 -8.54 -2.14
C PRO A 78 12.79 -7.11 -2.17
N GLY A 79 13.64 -6.80 -1.22
CA GLY A 79 14.19 -5.46 -1.01
C GLY A 79 13.53 -4.65 0.10
N GLY A 80 12.31 -5.02 0.51
CA GLY A 80 11.61 -4.44 1.65
C GLY A 80 11.87 -5.16 2.98
N GLY A 81 11.06 -4.88 3.97
CA GLY A 81 11.12 -5.51 5.30
C GLY A 81 11.73 -4.61 6.37
N VAL A 82 12.39 -5.22 7.31
CA VAL A 82 13.08 -4.53 8.40
C VAL A 82 14.55 -4.89 8.34
N THR A 83 15.43 -3.88 8.42
CA THR A 83 16.88 -4.09 8.50
C THR A 83 17.43 -3.47 9.78
N TYR A 84 18.51 -4.05 10.30
CA TYR A 84 19.31 -3.49 11.37
C TYR A 84 20.78 -3.57 10.96
N ASN A 85 21.48 -2.45 11.01
CA ASN A 85 22.85 -2.35 10.48
C ASN A 85 22.94 -2.86 9.03
N ASP A 86 22.05 -2.40 8.15
CA ASP A 86 21.89 -2.79 6.75
C ASP A 86 21.68 -4.30 6.48
N LYS A 87 21.49 -5.08 7.53
CA LYS A 87 21.19 -6.51 7.43
C LYS A 87 19.70 -6.75 7.66
N ARG A 88 19.06 -7.44 6.75
CA ARG A 88 17.67 -7.83 6.90
C ARG A 88 17.51 -8.73 8.12
N ILE A 89 16.53 -8.40 8.97
CA ILE A 89 16.08 -9.24 10.07
C ILE A 89 14.76 -9.92 9.69
N GLU A 90 14.55 -11.14 10.15
CA GLU A 90 13.42 -11.97 9.73
C GLU A 90 12.18 -11.70 10.55
N GLU A 91 11.02 -11.61 9.88
CA GLU A 91 9.74 -11.66 10.58
C GLU A 91 9.48 -13.09 11.07
N LYS A 92 9.22 -13.24 12.35
CA LYS A 92 8.98 -14.52 13.01
C LYS A 92 7.65 -14.52 13.76
N THR A 93 7.03 -15.65 13.82
CA THR A 93 5.90 -15.85 14.73
C THR A 93 6.43 -16.11 16.16
N ILE A 94 5.60 -15.82 17.17
CA ILE A 94 5.92 -16.14 18.58
C ILE A 94 6.24 -17.64 18.73
N ALA A 95 5.50 -18.51 18.03
CA ALA A 95 5.74 -19.95 18.06
C ALA A 95 7.12 -20.34 17.51
N GLN A 96 7.60 -19.66 16.46
CA GLN A 96 8.96 -19.87 15.94
C GLN A 96 10.02 -19.42 16.94
N LEU A 97 9.81 -18.25 17.57
CA LEU A 97 10.73 -17.76 18.62
C LEU A 97 10.77 -18.69 19.84
N ASP A 98 9.61 -19.18 20.27
CA ASP A 98 9.51 -20.15 21.39
C ASP A 98 10.17 -21.49 21.04
N HIS A 99 10.12 -21.92 19.78
CA HIS A 99 10.79 -23.12 19.29
C HIS A 99 12.31 -22.95 19.21
N GLU A 100 12.78 -21.77 18.76
CA GLU A 100 14.22 -21.48 18.68
C GLU A 100 14.87 -21.37 20.07
N SER A 101 14.16 -20.80 21.04
CA SER A 101 14.62 -20.68 22.43
C SER A 101 13.45 -20.38 23.35
N SER A 102 13.21 -21.24 24.31
CA SER A 102 12.19 -21.02 25.36
C SER A 102 12.45 -19.78 26.21
N SER A 103 13.69 -19.26 26.21
CA SER A 103 14.12 -18.08 26.98
C SER A 103 14.36 -16.85 26.12
N TRP A 104 13.82 -16.80 24.87
CA TRP A 104 14.08 -15.67 23.99
C TRP A 104 13.64 -14.31 24.56
N ARG A 105 12.60 -14.27 25.40
CA ARG A 105 12.09 -13.04 26.05
C ARG A 105 13.03 -12.51 27.13
N SER A 106 13.96 -13.32 27.61
CA SER A 106 14.96 -12.94 28.62
C SER A 106 16.39 -13.02 28.10
N ARG A 107 16.56 -12.98 26.77
CA ARG A 107 17.89 -12.90 26.17
C ARG A 107 18.58 -11.60 26.59
N SER A 108 19.87 -11.68 26.81
CA SER A 108 20.71 -10.49 26.94
C SER A 108 20.62 -9.62 25.69
N SER A 109 20.81 -8.32 25.84
CA SER A 109 20.92 -7.37 24.73
C SER A 109 21.98 -7.83 23.72
N GLY A 110 21.79 -7.44 22.48
CA GLY A 110 22.65 -7.81 21.37
C GLY A 110 22.07 -7.45 20.02
N THR A 111 22.74 -7.88 18.97
CA THR A 111 22.27 -7.65 17.60
C THR A 111 21.01 -8.47 17.31
N PRO A 112 19.84 -7.83 17.04
CA PRO A 112 18.61 -8.55 16.70
C PRO A 112 18.75 -9.30 15.38
N LYS A 113 18.19 -10.51 15.33
CA LYS A 113 18.16 -11.37 14.13
C LYS A 113 16.76 -11.57 13.59
N GLY A 114 15.75 -11.25 14.37
CA GLY A 114 14.37 -11.38 13.99
C GLY A 114 13.48 -10.44 14.79
N TYR A 115 12.25 -10.30 14.32
CA TYR A 115 11.21 -9.54 14.99
C TYR A 115 9.86 -10.25 14.84
N TYR A 116 8.92 -9.95 15.72
CA TYR A 116 7.52 -10.32 15.54
C TYR A 116 6.64 -9.08 15.59
N ARG A 117 5.45 -9.19 15.04
CA ARG A 117 4.51 -8.08 14.93
C ARG A 117 3.31 -8.28 15.84
N ARG A 118 2.83 -7.17 16.39
CA ARG A 118 1.54 -7.09 17.07
C ARG A 118 0.85 -5.79 16.69
N GLY A 119 -0.03 -5.85 15.69
CA GLY A 119 -0.64 -4.66 15.10
C GLY A 119 0.41 -3.77 14.45
N LYS A 120 0.50 -2.53 14.90
CA LYS A 120 1.50 -1.54 14.41
C LYS A 120 2.83 -1.58 15.14
N TRP A 121 2.96 -2.46 16.12
CA TRP A 121 4.18 -2.64 16.90
C TRP A 121 5.05 -3.74 16.32
N ILE A 122 6.35 -3.49 16.30
CA ILE A 122 7.37 -4.52 16.10
C ILE A 122 8.09 -4.75 17.43
N TYR A 123 8.41 -6.02 17.68
CA TYR A 123 9.17 -6.46 18.85
C TYR A 123 10.36 -7.24 18.34
N LEU A 124 11.55 -6.85 18.75
CA LEU A 124 12.80 -7.52 18.37
C LEU A 124 12.95 -8.81 19.17
N ASP A 125 13.69 -9.77 18.64
CA ASP A 125 13.97 -11.04 19.32
C ASP A 125 14.93 -10.90 20.52
N ARG A 126 15.49 -9.69 20.71
CA ARG A 126 16.28 -9.25 21.86
C ARG A 126 16.38 -7.73 21.89
N SER A 127 16.66 -7.18 23.07
CA SER A 127 16.98 -5.76 23.21
C SER A 127 18.30 -5.41 22.49
N ILE A 128 18.41 -4.18 22.06
CA ILE A 128 19.58 -3.67 21.37
C ILE A 128 20.69 -3.36 22.41
N ASP A 129 21.93 -3.72 22.09
CA ASP A 129 23.10 -3.53 22.95
C ASP A 129 23.87 -2.24 22.68
N SER A 130 23.51 -1.52 21.63
CA SER A 130 24.20 -0.30 21.19
C SER A 130 23.27 0.58 20.39
N ASN A 131 23.40 1.88 20.54
CA ASN A 131 22.72 2.89 19.70
C ASN A 131 23.54 3.31 18.47
N GLU A 132 24.54 2.52 18.09
CA GLU A 132 25.39 2.82 16.92
C GLU A 132 24.67 2.56 15.59
N TYR A 133 23.64 1.72 15.58
CA TYR A 133 22.97 1.28 14.38
C TYR A 133 21.48 1.55 14.46
N ASP A 134 20.95 2.08 13.38
CA ASP A 134 19.53 2.33 13.25
C ASP A 134 18.77 1.11 12.74
N LEU A 135 17.51 1.05 13.11
CA LEU A 135 16.53 0.16 12.51
C LEU A 135 15.93 0.86 11.29
N LYS A 136 15.95 0.21 10.12
CA LYS A 136 15.35 0.74 8.92
C LYS A 136 14.14 -0.10 8.52
N VAL A 137 13.00 0.56 8.32
CA VAL A 137 11.73 -0.10 8.00
C VAL A 137 11.24 0.37 6.65
N TYR A 138 11.05 -0.57 5.73
CA TYR A 138 10.40 -0.33 4.45
C TYR A 138 8.91 -0.54 4.62
N ALA A 139 8.13 0.50 4.46
CA ALA A 139 6.71 0.51 4.80
C ALA A 139 5.82 0.62 3.57
N VAL A 140 4.65 -0.01 3.64
CA VAL A 140 3.51 0.32 2.80
C VAL A 140 2.79 1.49 3.47
N LEU A 141 2.46 2.51 2.69
CA LEU A 141 1.85 3.74 3.19
C LEU A 141 0.37 3.84 2.80
N ILE A 142 -0.40 4.54 3.65
CA ILE A 142 -1.76 4.96 3.32
C ILE A 142 -1.66 6.12 2.33
N PRO A 143 -2.47 6.14 1.24
CA PRO A 143 -2.44 7.23 0.27
C PRO A 143 -2.81 8.57 0.90
N ASP A 144 -2.30 9.63 0.32
CA ASP A 144 -2.73 10.99 0.59
C ASP A 144 -4.20 11.18 0.19
N ASP A 145 -4.84 12.21 0.75
CA ASP A 145 -6.20 12.55 0.36
C ASP A 145 -6.21 12.99 -1.10
N PHE A 146 -6.98 12.26 -1.89
CA PHE A 146 -7.12 12.49 -3.31
C PHE A 146 -8.10 13.64 -3.56
N ASN A 147 -7.62 14.75 -4.12
CA ASN A 147 -8.40 15.95 -4.39
C ASN A 147 -8.14 16.50 -5.80
N ASP A 148 -8.61 17.71 -6.13
CA ASP A 148 -8.46 18.28 -7.47
C ASP A 148 -7.05 18.75 -7.79
N ASP A 149 -6.22 18.95 -6.78
CA ASP A 149 -4.82 19.38 -6.92
C ASP A 149 -3.82 18.21 -6.84
N VAL A 150 -4.28 17.04 -6.39
CA VAL A 150 -3.46 15.84 -6.16
C VAL A 150 -3.98 14.70 -7.00
N MET A 151 -3.09 14.07 -7.76
CA MET A 151 -3.41 12.86 -8.53
C MET A 151 -3.58 11.64 -7.61
N PRO A 152 -4.33 10.61 -8.05
CA PRO A 152 -4.44 9.37 -7.27
C PRO A 152 -3.08 8.70 -7.09
N PHE A 153 -3.00 7.80 -6.11
CA PHE A 153 -1.81 7.00 -5.82
C PHE A 153 -0.56 7.85 -5.52
N ASN A 154 -0.74 8.98 -4.81
CA ASN A 154 0.33 9.90 -4.42
C ASN A 154 1.16 10.44 -5.61
N GLU A 155 0.52 10.68 -6.75
CA GLU A 155 1.16 11.26 -7.96
C GLU A 155 2.30 10.40 -8.54
N LEU A 156 2.35 9.13 -8.21
CA LEU A 156 3.40 8.24 -8.73
C LEU A 156 3.18 7.98 -10.22
N GLU A 157 4.08 8.49 -11.06
CA GLU A 157 3.98 8.43 -12.54
C GLU A 157 3.80 7.01 -13.06
N TYR A 158 4.46 6.03 -12.46
CA TYR A 158 4.34 4.63 -12.87
C TYR A 158 2.95 4.03 -12.60
N LEU A 159 2.08 4.74 -11.87
CA LEU A 159 0.71 4.32 -11.59
C LEU A 159 -0.35 5.00 -12.48
N GLU A 160 0.04 5.92 -13.37
CA GLU A 160 -0.91 6.65 -14.24
C GLU A 160 -1.78 5.73 -15.09
N THR A 161 -1.22 4.64 -15.59
CA THR A 161 -1.99 3.62 -16.36
C THR A 161 -3.12 3.01 -15.58
N TYR A 162 -3.04 3.06 -14.25
CA TYR A 162 -4.03 2.45 -13.36
C TYR A 162 -5.13 3.41 -12.93
N HIS A 163 -5.11 4.68 -13.35
CA HIS A 163 -6.19 5.64 -13.07
C HIS A 163 -7.55 5.14 -13.58
N TYR A 164 -7.58 4.32 -14.62
CA TYR A 164 -8.79 3.66 -15.10
C TYR A 164 -9.43 2.71 -14.09
N ALA A 165 -8.68 2.15 -13.17
CA ALA A 165 -9.25 1.34 -12.09
C ALA A 165 -10.27 2.14 -11.25
N LEU A 166 -10.04 3.45 -11.07
CA LEU A 166 -10.98 4.35 -10.38
C LEU A 166 -12.25 4.60 -11.20
N ILE A 167 -12.14 4.68 -12.52
CA ILE A 167 -13.33 4.80 -13.40
C ILE A 167 -14.20 3.53 -13.25
N TYR A 168 -13.60 2.34 -13.32
CA TYR A 168 -14.35 1.09 -13.12
C TYR A 168 -14.88 0.92 -11.69
N TYR A 169 -14.16 1.47 -10.70
CA TYR A 169 -14.67 1.55 -9.33
C TYR A 169 -15.96 2.38 -9.25
N LEU A 170 -16.00 3.56 -9.88
CA LEU A 170 -17.22 4.37 -9.97
C LEU A 170 -18.32 3.64 -10.73
N GLN A 171 -18.01 3.02 -11.89
CA GLN A 171 -18.97 2.31 -12.71
C GLN A 171 -19.65 1.18 -11.92
N LYS A 172 -18.89 0.32 -11.24
CA LYS A 172 -19.46 -0.77 -10.44
C LYS A 172 -20.46 -0.24 -9.40
N ARG A 173 -20.11 0.84 -8.68
CA ARG A 173 -20.97 1.42 -7.64
C ARG A 173 -22.22 2.12 -8.23
N ALA A 174 -22.03 2.88 -9.29
CA ALA A 174 -23.14 3.60 -9.94
C ALA A 174 -24.14 2.62 -10.58
N LYS A 175 -23.68 1.59 -11.29
CA LYS A 175 -24.54 0.56 -11.88
C LYS A 175 -25.28 -0.24 -10.83
N MET A 176 -24.64 -0.57 -9.71
CA MET A 176 -25.31 -1.20 -8.55
C MET A 176 -26.44 -0.28 -8.03
N LYS A 177 -26.17 1.02 -7.88
CA LYS A 177 -27.16 1.99 -7.37
C LYS A 177 -28.42 2.08 -8.23
N ILE A 178 -28.30 1.94 -9.55
CA ILE A 178 -29.43 1.98 -10.50
C ILE A 178 -30.00 0.61 -10.86
N GLY A 179 -29.52 -0.47 -10.22
CA GLY A 179 -30.05 -1.82 -10.40
C GLY A 179 -29.65 -2.50 -11.73
N LYS A 180 -28.60 -2.02 -12.42
CA LYS A 180 -28.10 -2.61 -13.66
C LYS A 180 -27.07 -3.71 -13.37
N THR A 181 -27.53 -4.83 -12.84
CA THR A 181 -26.68 -5.92 -12.33
C THR A 181 -25.74 -6.54 -13.38
N GLY A 182 -26.17 -6.63 -14.66
CA GLY A 182 -25.29 -7.14 -15.72
C GLY A 182 -24.12 -6.20 -16.05
N GLU A 183 -24.38 -4.89 -16.09
CA GLU A 183 -23.34 -3.88 -16.32
C GLU A 183 -22.45 -3.69 -15.10
N GLU A 184 -23.01 -3.81 -13.88
CA GLU A 184 -22.25 -3.86 -12.64
C GLU A 184 -21.23 -5.01 -12.63
N ALA A 185 -21.67 -6.23 -12.98
CA ALA A 185 -20.80 -7.41 -13.03
C ALA A 185 -19.64 -7.23 -14.00
N LYS A 186 -19.90 -6.60 -15.18
CA LYS A 186 -18.85 -6.27 -16.13
C LYS A 186 -17.86 -5.25 -15.56
N ALA A 187 -18.34 -4.16 -14.96
CA ALA A 187 -17.47 -3.15 -14.33
C ALA A 187 -16.64 -3.75 -13.19
N LEU A 188 -17.22 -4.65 -12.39
CA LEU A 188 -16.52 -5.37 -11.33
C LEU A 188 -15.42 -6.28 -11.90
N GLN A 189 -15.67 -6.95 -13.01
CA GLN A 189 -14.68 -7.79 -13.69
C GLN A 189 -13.51 -6.96 -14.21
N GLU A 190 -13.77 -5.82 -14.85
CA GLU A 190 -12.71 -4.92 -15.33
C GLU A 190 -11.90 -4.35 -14.16
N TYR A 191 -12.57 -3.87 -13.11
CA TYR A 191 -11.93 -3.43 -11.89
C TYR A 191 -10.99 -4.50 -11.31
N GLY A 192 -11.49 -5.73 -11.17
CA GLY A 192 -10.70 -6.87 -10.67
C GLY A 192 -9.50 -7.19 -11.57
N SER A 193 -9.65 -7.03 -12.89
CA SER A 193 -8.56 -7.22 -13.85
C SER A 193 -7.45 -6.19 -13.67
N TYR A 194 -7.80 -4.92 -13.48
CA TYR A 194 -6.83 -3.86 -13.16
C TYR A 194 -6.11 -4.11 -11.84
N LEU A 195 -6.82 -4.51 -10.77
CA LEU A 195 -6.19 -4.84 -9.49
C LEU A 195 -5.22 -6.02 -9.61
N LYS A 196 -5.61 -7.04 -10.37
CA LYS A 196 -4.74 -8.20 -10.62
C LYS A 196 -3.51 -7.81 -11.41
N TRP A 197 -3.66 -6.95 -12.40
CA TRP A 197 -2.56 -6.42 -13.20
C TRP A 197 -1.61 -5.59 -12.33
N MET A 198 -2.13 -4.61 -11.57
CA MET A 198 -1.32 -3.83 -10.61
C MET A 198 -0.55 -4.74 -9.66
N LYS A 199 -1.20 -5.73 -9.04
CA LYS A 199 -0.51 -6.68 -8.15
C LYS A 199 0.61 -7.45 -8.83
N LYS A 200 0.41 -7.84 -10.08
CA LYS A 200 1.42 -8.58 -10.85
C LYS A 200 2.62 -7.69 -11.17
N GLU A 201 2.39 -6.47 -11.60
CA GLU A 201 3.44 -5.52 -11.97
C GLU A 201 4.20 -4.99 -10.74
N LEU A 202 3.47 -4.67 -9.66
CA LEU A 202 4.03 -4.08 -8.46
C LEU A 202 4.52 -5.14 -7.46
N GLY A 203 3.84 -6.29 -7.40
CA GLY A 203 4.17 -7.38 -6.47
C GLY A 203 5.38 -8.23 -6.86
N GLY A 204 5.96 -8.01 -8.03
CA GLY A 204 7.11 -8.76 -8.53
C GLY A 204 8.48 -8.34 -7.97
N GLY A 205 8.55 -7.44 -6.98
CA GLY A 205 9.81 -7.02 -6.34
C GLY A 205 10.78 -6.27 -7.26
N LYS A 206 10.30 -5.77 -8.39
CA LYS A 206 11.06 -4.94 -9.31
C LYS A 206 10.51 -3.53 -9.33
N TYR A 207 10.62 -2.81 -8.22
CA TYR A 207 10.47 -1.36 -8.21
C TYR A 207 11.63 -0.65 -8.92
N THR A 208 12.66 -1.38 -9.30
CA THR A 208 13.72 -0.89 -10.17
C THR A 208 13.29 -1.17 -11.60
N GLU A 209 12.89 -0.13 -12.31
CA GLU A 209 12.59 -0.14 -13.74
C GLU A 209 11.29 -0.86 -14.13
N ILE A 210 10.14 -0.29 -13.79
CA ILE A 210 8.97 -0.45 -14.63
C ILE A 210 9.34 0.21 -15.97
N ASN A 211 9.79 -0.61 -16.93
CA ASN A 211 10.13 -0.12 -18.25
C ASN A 211 8.86 0.36 -18.93
N TYR A 212 8.57 1.65 -18.88
CA TYR A 212 7.47 2.32 -19.58
C TYR A 212 7.44 2.03 -21.09
N THR A 213 8.55 1.55 -21.65
CA THR A 213 8.67 1.16 -23.06
C THR A 213 7.81 -0.02 -23.47
N LYS A 214 7.29 -0.83 -22.54
CA LYS A 214 6.42 -1.97 -22.87
C LYS A 214 4.94 -1.62 -23.00
N HIS A 215 4.48 -0.50 -22.46
CA HIS A 215 3.08 -0.11 -22.52
C HIS A 215 2.73 0.84 -23.68
N ASN A 216 3.72 1.42 -24.36
CA ASN A 216 3.50 2.24 -25.56
C ASN A 216 3.23 1.42 -26.83
N GLY A 217 2.92 0.14 -26.70
CA GLY A 217 2.66 -0.80 -27.81
C GLY A 217 1.22 -0.86 -28.32
N TYR A 218 0.32 0.03 -27.92
CA TYR A 218 -0.96 0.21 -28.58
C TYR A 218 -0.85 1.35 -29.59
N LYS A 219 -0.42 0.96 -30.80
CA LYS A 219 -0.73 1.69 -32.02
C LYS A 219 -2.03 1.14 -32.60
#